data_9a7933aeded7187e0eae0f3d6e401262
#
_entry.id   9a7933aeded7187e0eae0f3d6e401262
#
_cell.length_a   1.000
_cell.length_b   1.000
_cell.length_c   1.000
_cell.angle_alpha   90.00
_cell.angle_beta   90.00
_cell.angle_gamma   90.00
#
_symmetry.space_group_name_H-M   'P 1'
#
loop_
_entity.id
_entity.type
_entity.pdbx_description
1 polymer ?
#
loop_
_entity_poly.entity_id
_entity_poly.type
_entity_poly.pdbx_seq_one_letter_code
_entity_poly.pdbx_strand_id
1 'polypeptide(L)'
;MWIAKIKLSSERTLIGSKATEYHVNLFCFPISYYYEKGWVIVQIAGTLLGSPLNKKKLVKGLKKEKRVINLELNKDFLVGTIKEPIYTKSIYNKEIIHISPAFISEEGYEIVNVGSFNKGKLVQLIKLIEDRYKGKLLYIQQRKINSISVMRVNPELTEKQKNAMGLAIKEGYYHSPRKIDLKQLAKLSKLSFST
;
A
#
# COMPACT_ATOMS: atom_id res chain seq x y z
N MET A 1 -17.31 -12.51 7.12
CA MET A 1 -17.57 -11.22 6.45
C MET A 1 -17.30 -11.31 4.96
N TRP A 2 -17.75 -10.33 4.17
CA TRP A 2 -17.41 -10.21 2.76
C TRP A 2 -16.08 -9.52 2.60
N ILE A 3 -15.25 -9.97 1.65
CA ILE A 3 -13.91 -9.43 1.35
C ILE A 3 -13.82 -9.19 -0.13
N ALA A 4 -13.23 -8.06 -0.53
CA ALA A 4 -12.93 -7.75 -1.92
C ALA A 4 -11.47 -7.34 -2.07
N LYS A 5 -10.86 -7.77 -3.17
CA LYS A 5 -9.58 -7.27 -3.67
C LYS A 5 -9.83 -6.54 -4.97
N ILE A 6 -9.35 -5.31 -5.05
CA ILE A 6 -9.63 -4.40 -6.15
C ILE A 6 -8.31 -3.83 -6.65
N LYS A 7 -8.13 -3.82 -7.96
CA LYS A 7 -7.06 -3.06 -8.63
C LYS A 7 -7.65 -1.78 -9.21
N LEU A 8 -7.00 -0.64 -9.03
CA LEU A 8 -7.45 0.65 -9.59
C LEU A 8 -6.28 1.44 -10.17
N SER A 9 -6.59 2.42 -11.03
CA SER A 9 -5.59 3.33 -11.59
C SER A 9 -5.19 4.39 -10.57
N SER A 10 -3.89 4.62 -10.44
CA SER A 10 -3.32 5.67 -9.59
C SER A 10 -3.46 7.08 -10.15
N GLU A 11 -3.79 7.26 -11.43
CA GLU A 11 -3.86 8.57 -12.09
C GLU A 11 -4.75 9.60 -11.39
N ARG A 12 -5.84 9.11 -10.76
CA ARG A 12 -6.88 9.96 -10.14
C ARG A 12 -6.79 9.99 -8.62
N THR A 13 -5.85 9.30 -8.04
CA THR A 13 -5.60 9.31 -6.59
C THR A 13 -4.50 10.32 -6.26
N LEU A 14 -4.62 10.98 -5.11
CA LEU A 14 -3.67 12.02 -4.70
C LEU A 14 -2.24 11.45 -4.53
N ILE A 15 -2.14 10.36 -3.79
CA ILE A 15 -0.83 9.77 -3.48
C ILE A 15 -0.32 8.96 -4.67
N GLY A 16 -1.18 8.19 -5.31
CA GLY A 16 -0.79 7.28 -6.39
C GLY A 16 -0.28 8.01 -7.64
N SER A 17 -0.90 9.14 -8.03
CA SER A 17 -0.41 9.95 -9.15
C SER A 17 1.02 10.46 -8.90
N LYS A 18 1.32 10.87 -7.67
CA LYS A 18 2.66 11.31 -7.26
C LYS A 18 3.64 10.14 -7.10
N ALA A 19 3.16 8.99 -6.66
CA ALA A 19 3.98 7.78 -6.60
C ALA A 19 4.50 7.38 -7.98
N THR A 20 3.64 7.44 -8.99
CA THR A 20 4.00 7.21 -10.39
C THR A 20 4.96 8.29 -10.92
N GLU A 21 4.66 9.58 -10.67
CA GLU A 21 5.49 10.71 -11.11
C GLU A 21 6.94 10.62 -10.58
N TYR A 22 7.10 10.19 -9.33
CA TYR A 22 8.41 10.16 -8.66
C TYR A 22 9.04 8.77 -8.56
N HIS A 23 8.45 7.75 -9.20
CA HIS A 23 8.95 6.37 -9.20
C HIS A 23 9.17 5.81 -7.79
N VAL A 24 8.11 5.82 -6.98
CA VAL A 24 8.11 5.32 -5.60
C VAL A 24 6.95 4.36 -5.40
N ASN A 25 7.25 3.14 -5.01
CA ASN A 25 6.23 2.23 -4.50
C ASN A 25 5.95 2.53 -3.03
N LEU A 26 4.72 2.32 -2.59
CA LEU A 26 4.42 2.48 -1.17
C LEU A 26 3.26 1.58 -0.70
N PHE A 27 3.28 1.27 0.57
CA PHE A 27 2.13 0.75 1.30
C PHE A 27 1.51 1.89 2.10
N CYS A 28 0.19 2.08 1.98
CA CYS A 28 -0.52 3.14 2.67
C CYS A 28 -1.78 2.62 3.35
N PHE A 29 -2.03 3.07 4.57
CA PHE A 29 -3.16 2.67 5.38
C PHE A 29 -3.90 3.91 5.92
N PRO A 30 -5.23 4.02 5.78
CA PRO A 30 -6.01 5.04 6.44
C PRO A 30 -6.17 4.66 7.93
N ILE A 31 -5.65 5.49 8.83
CA ILE A 31 -5.70 5.27 10.27
C ILE A 31 -7.07 5.68 10.81
N SER A 32 -7.52 6.86 10.41
CA SER A 32 -8.80 7.42 10.80
C SER A 32 -9.33 8.40 9.76
N TYR A 33 -10.58 8.75 9.85
CA TYR A 33 -11.20 9.75 8.97
C TYR A 33 -12.36 10.46 9.67
N TYR A 34 -12.67 11.65 9.16
CA TYR A 34 -13.89 12.38 9.52
C TYR A 34 -14.36 13.23 8.34
N TYR A 35 -15.58 13.75 8.43
CA TYR A 35 -16.18 14.57 7.37
C TYR A 35 -16.18 16.02 7.80
N GLU A 36 -15.69 16.91 6.94
CA GLU A 36 -15.66 18.33 7.20
C GLU A 36 -15.82 19.14 5.91
N LYS A 37 -16.79 20.08 5.89
CA LYS A 37 -16.97 21.08 4.82
C LYS A 37 -16.90 20.52 3.40
N GLY A 38 -17.57 19.40 3.15
CA GLY A 38 -17.61 18.76 1.82
C GLY A 38 -16.39 17.90 1.48
N TRP A 39 -15.53 17.62 2.47
CA TRP A 39 -14.35 16.76 2.32
C TRP A 39 -14.40 15.58 3.27
N VAL A 40 -13.70 14.54 2.90
CA VAL A 40 -13.27 13.49 3.83
C VAL A 40 -11.84 13.80 4.23
N ILE A 41 -11.63 14.08 5.51
CA ILE A 41 -10.29 14.29 6.07
C ILE A 41 -9.78 12.93 6.52
N VAL A 42 -8.65 12.50 6.00
CA VAL A 42 -8.10 11.17 6.24
C VAL A 42 -6.71 11.27 6.85
N GLN A 43 -6.53 10.62 7.99
CA GLN A 43 -5.21 10.40 8.56
C GLN A 43 -4.62 9.13 7.97
N ILE A 44 -3.45 9.24 7.40
CA ILE A 44 -2.77 8.15 6.70
C ILE A 44 -1.43 7.83 7.34
N ALA A 45 -1.05 6.57 7.26
CA ALA A 45 0.33 6.14 7.49
C ALA A 45 0.80 5.26 6.34
N GLY A 46 2.09 5.32 6.03
CA GLY A 46 2.62 4.59 4.90
C GLY A 46 4.11 4.25 5.04
N THR A 47 4.57 3.27 4.27
CA THR A 47 5.99 2.96 4.11
C THR A 47 6.37 3.13 2.65
N LEU A 48 7.36 3.98 2.37
CA LEU A 48 7.88 4.28 1.05
C LEU A 48 8.97 3.28 0.66
N LEU A 49 8.89 2.76 -0.57
CA LEU A 49 9.88 1.84 -1.14
C LEU A 49 10.50 2.48 -2.38
N GLY A 50 11.81 2.55 -2.44
CA GLY A 50 12.52 3.18 -3.57
C GLY A 50 13.78 3.91 -3.11
N SER A 51 14.40 4.64 -4.02
CA SER A 51 15.63 5.39 -3.71
C SER A 51 15.36 6.54 -2.72
N PRO A 52 16.31 6.87 -1.83
CA PRO A 52 16.15 7.99 -0.90
C PRO A 52 15.85 9.33 -1.61
N LEU A 53 16.41 9.54 -2.79
CA LEU A 53 16.18 10.74 -3.59
C LEU A 53 14.73 10.83 -4.07
N ASN A 54 14.18 9.74 -4.62
CA ASN A 54 12.81 9.69 -5.12
C ASN A 54 11.79 9.86 -3.99
N LYS A 55 12.02 9.23 -2.83
CA LYS A 55 11.19 9.40 -1.63
C LYS A 55 11.13 10.87 -1.18
N LYS A 56 12.28 11.57 -1.14
CA LYS A 56 12.33 13.00 -0.81
C LYS A 56 11.58 13.85 -1.86
N LYS A 57 11.73 13.54 -3.16
CA LYS A 57 10.99 14.23 -4.23
C LYS A 57 9.49 14.03 -4.09
N LEU A 58 9.04 12.79 -3.85
CA LEU A 58 7.62 12.46 -3.62
C LEU A 58 7.04 13.29 -2.47
N VAL A 59 7.68 13.29 -1.31
CA VAL A 59 7.20 14.05 -0.14
C VAL A 59 7.18 15.55 -0.41
N LYS A 60 8.20 16.09 -1.08
CA LYS A 60 8.23 17.51 -1.49
C LYS A 60 7.11 17.82 -2.48
N GLY A 61 6.82 16.93 -3.41
CA GLY A 61 5.70 17.05 -4.36
C GLY A 61 4.34 17.01 -3.66
N LEU A 62 4.14 16.04 -2.76
CA LEU A 62 2.91 15.92 -1.99
C LEU A 62 2.66 17.15 -1.10
N LYS A 63 3.68 17.70 -0.44
CA LYS A 63 3.54 18.92 0.40
C LYS A 63 3.10 20.17 -0.38
N LYS A 64 3.24 20.18 -1.71
CA LYS A 64 2.73 21.28 -2.56
C LYS A 64 1.25 21.13 -2.91
N GLU A 65 0.68 19.96 -2.71
CA GLU A 65 -0.70 19.68 -3.06
C GLU A 65 -1.66 20.33 -2.04
N LYS A 66 -2.65 21.09 -2.52
CA LYS A 66 -3.65 21.77 -1.68
C LYS A 66 -4.49 20.81 -0.84
N ARG A 67 -4.52 19.54 -1.21
CA ARG A 67 -5.23 18.48 -0.48
C ARG A 67 -4.40 17.85 0.63
N VAL A 68 -3.12 18.16 0.75
CA VAL A 68 -2.27 17.71 1.85
C VAL A 68 -2.27 18.78 2.95
N ILE A 69 -2.77 18.41 4.14
CA ILE A 69 -2.83 19.32 5.30
C ILE A 69 -1.51 19.24 6.06
N ASN A 70 -1.11 18.02 6.42
CA ASN A 70 0.13 17.74 7.13
C ASN A 70 0.78 16.50 6.52
N LEU A 71 2.11 16.48 6.47
CA LEU A 71 2.86 15.32 6.00
C LEU A 71 4.25 15.30 6.62
N GLU A 72 4.59 14.20 7.27
CA GLU A 72 5.88 13.94 7.87
C GLU A 72 6.48 12.66 7.30
N LEU A 73 7.79 12.66 7.10
CA LEU A 73 8.57 11.49 6.71
C LEU A 73 9.71 11.30 7.71
N ASN A 74 9.77 10.15 8.33
CA ASN A 74 10.90 9.71 9.13
C ASN A 74 11.47 8.43 8.52
N LYS A 75 12.69 8.50 7.98
CA LYS A 75 13.30 7.44 7.15
C LYS A 75 12.37 7.08 5.97
N ASP A 76 11.71 5.93 6.05
CA ASP A 76 10.78 5.42 5.04
C ASP A 76 9.32 5.48 5.49
N PHE A 77 9.08 5.86 6.73
CA PHE A 77 7.74 5.92 7.29
C PHE A 77 7.13 7.30 7.10
N LEU A 78 5.98 7.31 6.43
CA LEU A 78 5.17 8.50 6.16
C LEU A 78 3.96 8.52 7.10
N VAL A 79 3.65 9.67 7.65
CA VAL A 79 2.39 9.94 8.33
C VAL A 79 1.85 11.30 7.90
N GLY A 80 0.54 11.42 7.76
CA GLY A 80 -0.03 12.70 7.34
C GLY A 80 -1.54 12.75 7.39
N THR A 81 -2.05 13.93 7.07
CA THR A 81 -3.47 14.24 6.96
C THR A 81 -3.75 14.80 5.57
N ILE A 82 -4.68 14.18 4.87
CA ILE A 82 -5.06 14.57 3.51
C ILE A 82 -6.57 14.84 3.41
N LYS A 83 -6.95 15.62 2.40
CA LYS A 83 -8.35 15.85 2.01
C LYS A 83 -8.69 14.98 0.82
N GLU A 84 -9.74 14.19 0.94
CA GLU A 84 -10.33 13.47 -0.18
C GLU A 84 -11.71 14.03 -0.51
N PRO A 85 -12.11 14.07 -1.79
CA PRO A 85 -13.42 14.56 -2.16
C PRO A 85 -14.56 13.80 -1.48
N ILE A 86 -15.65 14.47 -1.14
CA ILE A 86 -16.76 13.87 -0.39
C ILE A 86 -17.38 12.62 -1.06
N TYR A 87 -17.27 12.48 -2.36
CA TYR A 87 -17.76 11.30 -3.05
C TYR A 87 -16.99 10.03 -2.65
N THR A 88 -15.79 10.14 -2.06
CA THR A 88 -15.01 9.02 -1.53
C THR A 88 -15.54 8.46 -0.20
N LYS A 89 -16.64 9.01 0.33
CA LYS A 89 -17.28 8.55 1.56
C LYS A 89 -17.62 7.05 1.59
N SER A 90 -17.77 6.43 0.42
CA SER A 90 -18.00 4.98 0.34
C SER A 90 -16.73 4.18 0.64
N ILE A 91 -15.55 4.75 0.43
CA ILE A 91 -14.24 4.16 0.76
C ILE A 91 -13.98 4.34 2.26
N TYR A 92 -14.21 5.56 2.74
CA TYR A 92 -14.00 5.96 4.13
C TYR A 92 -15.35 5.90 4.87
N ASN A 93 -15.76 4.70 5.25
CA ASN A 93 -17.05 4.43 5.89
C ASN A 93 -16.86 3.49 7.08
N LYS A 94 -17.59 3.73 8.17
CA LYS A 94 -17.53 2.91 9.41
C LYS A 94 -17.82 1.42 9.21
N GLU A 95 -18.51 1.05 8.14
CA GLU A 95 -18.81 -0.33 7.78
C GLU A 95 -17.77 -0.97 6.85
N ILE A 96 -16.77 -0.20 6.39
CA ILE A 96 -15.66 -0.68 5.56
C ILE A 96 -14.43 -0.89 6.41
N ILE A 97 -13.87 -2.08 6.34
CA ILE A 97 -12.66 -2.47 7.06
C ILE A 97 -11.52 -2.61 6.04
N HIS A 98 -10.47 -1.83 6.19
CA HIS A 98 -9.23 -2.02 5.45
C HIS A 98 -8.50 -3.24 6.03
N ILE A 99 -8.35 -4.32 5.26
CA ILE A 99 -7.81 -5.60 5.74
C ILE A 99 -6.29 -5.57 5.75
N SER A 100 -5.70 -4.84 4.81
CA SER A 100 -4.27 -4.63 4.71
C SER A 100 -3.99 -3.22 4.15
N PRO A 101 -2.75 -2.71 4.30
CA PRO A 101 -2.35 -1.52 3.59
C PRO A 101 -2.61 -1.64 2.08
N ALA A 102 -3.06 -0.57 1.46
CA ALA A 102 -3.11 -0.48 0.02
C ALA A 102 -1.67 -0.49 -0.53
N PHE A 103 -1.41 -1.32 -1.52
CA PHE A 103 -0.16 -1.24 -2.28
C PHE A 103 -0.35 -0.25 -3.42
N ILE A 104 0.48 0.76 -3.48
CA ILE A 104 0.50 1.80 -4.52
C ILE A 104 1.78 1.62 -5.31
N SER A 105 1.63 1.30 -6.60
CA SER A 105 2.75 1.00 -7.49
C SER A 105 3.19 2.24 -8.26
N GLU A 106 4.49 2.37 -8.44
CA GLU A 106 5.09 3.34 -9.38
C GLU A 106 4.68 3.12 -10.84
N GLU A 107 4.17 1.93 -11.15
CA GLU A 107 3.64 1.58 -12.48
C GLU A 107 2.21 2.13 -12.73
N GLY A 108 1.66 2.93 -11.83
CA GLY A 108 0.38 3.62 -12.02
C GLY A 108 -0.86 2.82 -11.63
N TYR A 109 -0.75 1.86 -10.71
CA TYR A 109 -1.90 1.14 -10.17
C TYR A 109 -1.83 1.00 -8.64
N GLU A 110 -2.98 0.74 -8.05
CA GLU A 110 -3.12 0.44 -6.64
C GLU A 110 -3.87 -0.88 -6.42
N ILE A 111 -3.51 -1.61 -5.38
CA ILE A 111 -4.20 -2.82 -4.93
C ILE A 111 -4.76 -2.57 -3.53
N VAL A 112 -6.07 -2.69 -3.39
CA VAL A 112 -6.80 -2.48 -2.12
C VAL A 112 -7.47 -3.78 -1.69
N ASN A 113 -7.34 -4.11 -0.41
CA ASN A 113 -8.05 -5.22 0.21
C ASN A 113 -8.99 -4.66 1.28
N VAL A 114 -10.28 -4.82 1.07
CA VAL A 114 -11.32 -4.30 1.96
C VAL A 114 -12.35 -5.36 2.32
N GLY A 115 -12.99 -5.16 3.43
CA GLY A 115 -14.04 -6.05 3.88
C GLY A 115 -15.21 -5.29 4.49
N SER A 116 -16.35 -5.99 4.58
CA SER A 116 -17.56 -5.50 5.28
C SER A 116 -18.41 -6.67 5.75
N PHE A 117 -19.13 -6.48 6.85
CA PHE A 117 -20.22 -7.38 7.23
C PHE A 117 -21.45 -7.14 6.35
N ASN A 118 -21.58 -5.96 5.75
CA ASN A 118 -22.64 -5.57 4.83
C ASN A 118 -22.15 -5.64 3.38
N LYS A 119 -22.60 -6.64 2.62
CA LYS A 119 -22.26 -6.82 1.21
C LYS A 119 -22.62 -5.59 0.36
N GLY A 120 -23.76 -4.96 0.64
CA GLY A 120 -24.23 -3.81 -0.12
C GLY A 120 -23.28 -2.61 -0.03
N LYS A 121 -22.68 -2.37 1.14
CA LYS A 121 -21.66 -1.32 1.31
C LYS A 121 -20.40 -1.60 0.50
N LEU A 122 -19.99 -2.86 0.46
CA LEU A 122 -18.84 -3.28 -0.34
C LEU A 122 -19.10 -3.12 -1.84
N VAL A 123 -20.31 -3.47 -2.29
CA VAL A 123 -20.72 -3.27 -3.69
C VAL A 123 -20.76 -1.79 -4.06
N GLN A 124 -21.28 -0.91 -3.17
CA GLN A 124 -21.27 0.55 -3.40
C GLN A 124 -19.84 1.09 -3.55
N LEU A 125 -18.90 0.61 -2.73
CA LEU A 125 -17.49 0.97 -2.81
C LEU A 125 -16.87 0.49 -4.14
N ILE A 126 -17.12 -0.76 -4.53
CA ILE A 126 -16.62 -1.35 -5.78
C ILE A 126 -17.10 -0.50 -6.97
N LYS A 127 -18.40 -0.22 -7.03
CA LYS A 127 -18.99 0.62 -8.10
C LYS A 127 -18.33 2.00 -8.18
N LEU A 128 -18.13 2.68 -7.04
CA LEU A 128 -17.43 3.96 -7.01
C LEU A 128 -16.01 3.85 -7.62
N ILE A 129 -15.27 2.78 -7.24
CA ILE A 129 -13.90 2.57 -7.72
C ILE A 129 -13.89 2.27 -9.22
N GLU A 130 -14.82 1.48 -9.73
CA GLU A 130 -14.97 1.19 -11.16
C GLU A 130 -15.28 2.48 -11.94
N ASP A 131 -16.27 3.27 -11.50
CA ASP A 131 -16.74 4.47 -12.17
C ASP A 131 -15.69 5.61 -12.16
N ARG A 132 -14.99 5.82 -11.04
CA ARG A 132 -14.16 7.00 -10.83
C ARG A 132 -12.65 6.75 -11.00
N TYR A 133 -12.18 5.53 -10.73
CA TYR A 133 -10.76 5.22 -10.67
C TYR A 133 -10.33 4.15 -11.68
N LYS A 134 -11.14 3.89 -12.71
CA LYS A 134 -10.87 2.82 -13.70
C LYS A 134 -10.57 1.48 -13.00
N GLY A 135 -11.32 1.22 -11.93
CA GLY A 135 -11.07 0.06 -11.07
C GLY A 135 -11.52 -1.24 -11.70
N LYS A 136 -10.92 -2.34 -11.25
CA LYS A 136 -11.29 -3.70 -11.63
C LYS A 136 -11.39 -4.55 -10.37
N LEU A 137 -12.55 -5.13 -10.15
CA LEU A 137 -12.73 -6.14 -9.12
C LEU A 137 -11.92 -7.39 -9.48
N LEU A 138 -10.98 -7.79 -8.61
CA LEU A 138 -10.20 -9.01 -8.80
C LEU A 138 -10.93 -10.22 -8.21
N TYR A 139 -11.48 -10.07 -7.02
CA TYR A 139 -12.42 -11.02 -6.44
C TYR A 139 -13.28 -10.39 -5.33
N ILE A 140 -14.44 -11.00 -5.09
CA ILE A 140 -15.28 -10.80 -3.91
C ILE A 140 -15.72 -12.17 -3.38
N GLN A 141 -15.58 -12.38 -2.09
CA GLN A 141 -15.93 -13.65 -1.46
C GLN A 141 -16.33 -13.47 0.00
N GLN A 142 -17.11 -14.39 0.50
CA GLN A 142 -17.42 -14.47 1.93
C GLN A 142 -16.49 -15.47 2.60
N ARG A 143 -15.78 -15.04 3.65
CA ARG A 143 -14.93 -15.92 4.45
C ARG A 143 -14.69 -15.39 5.86
N LYS A 144 -14.21 -16.25 6.75
CA LYS A 144 -13.67 -15.84 8.05
C LYS A 144 -12.31 -15.15 7.82
N ILE A 145 -12.04 -14.09 8.58
CA ILE A 145 -10.74 -13.41 8.59
C ILE A 145 -9.96 -13.93 9.80
N ASN A 146 -8.73 -14.32 9.58
CA ASN A 146 -7.83 -14.81 10.62
C ASN A 146 -6.92 -13.67 11.15
N SER A 147 -6.74 -12.60 10.39
CA SER A 147 -5.93 -11.45 10.79
C SER A 147 -6.28 -10.20 9.97
N ILE A 148 -6.04 -9.04 10.55
CA ILE A 148 -5.99 -7.74 9.86
C ILE A 148 -4.54 -7.29 9.93
N SER A 149 -3.92 -7.04 8.77
CA SER A 149 -2.56 -6.53 8.73
C SER A 149 -2.59 -5.02 8.89
N VAL A 150 -2.26 -4.55 10.10
CA VAL A 150 -1.94 -3.15 10.33
C VAL A 150 -0.45 -2.97 10.01
N MET A 151 -0.07 -1.80 9.49
CA MET A 151 1.33 -1.52 9.16
C MET A 151 2.25 -1.86 10.34
N ARG A 152 3.12 -2.83 10.12
CA ARG A 152 4.32 -2.94 10.93
C ARG A 152 5.37 -2.01 10.31
N VAL A 153 6.00 -1.19 11.14
CA VAL A 153 7.31 -0.63 10.79
C VAL A 153 8.17 -1.85 10.44
N ASN A 154 8.66 -1.92 9.21
CA ASN A 154 9.52 -3.03 8.82
C ASN A 154 10.65 -3.13 9.85
N PRO A 155 10.90 -4.29 10.44
CA PRO A 155 12.08 -4.45 11.27
C PRO A 155 13.27 -4.01 10.44
N GLU A 156 14.10 -3.13 10.97
CA GLU A 156 15.30 -2.69 10.27
C GLU A 156 16.15 -3.94 10.03
N LEU A 157 16.15 -4.40 8.79
CA LEU A 157 17.04 -5.50 8.41
C LEU A 157 18.46 -5.02 8.60
N THR A 158 19.26 -5.82 9.30
CA THR A 158 20.70 -5.61 9.35
C THR A 158 21.30 -5.64 7.95
N GLU A 159 22.45 -5.03 7.73
CA GLU A 159 23.12 -5.07 6.42
C GLU A 159 23.35 -6.52 5.94
N LYS A 160 23.66 -7.44 6.85
CA LYS A 160 23.79 -8.88 6.53
C LYS A 160 22.46 -9.47 6.01
N GLN A 161 21.34 -9.14 6.64
CA GLN A 161 20.01 -9.61 6.21
C GLN A 161 19.60 -8.99 4.87
N LYS A 162 19.87 -7.69 4.64
CA LYS A 162 19.63 -7.03 3.34
C LYS A 162 20.44 -7.68 2.23
N ASN A 163 21.73 -7.93 2.48
CA ASN A 163 22.61 -8.56 1.51
C ASN A 163 22.17 -10.00 1.18
N ALA A 164 21.81 -10.78 2.20
CA ALA A 164 21.30 -12.14 2.00
C ALA A 164 19.99 -12.16 1.20
N MET A 165 19.09 -11.24 1.50
CA MET A 165 17.80 -11.11 0.79
C MET A 165 18.02 -10.62 -0.65
N GLY A 166 18.92 -9.65 -0.87
CA GLY A 166 19.28 -9.17 -2.19
C GLY A 166 19.88 -10.28 -3.06
N LEU A 167 20.77 -11.10 -2.49
CA LEU A 167 21.33 -12.27 -3.17
C LEU A 167 20.23 -13.28 -3.53
N ALA A 168 19.33 -13.60 -2.61
CA ALA A 168 18.23 -14.53 -2.85
C ALA A 168 17.29 -14.05 -3.97
N ILE A 169 17.02 -12.75 -4.06
CA ILE A 169 16.23 -12.16 -5.15
C ILE A 169 16.98 -12.29 -6.47
N LYS A 170 18.26 -11.87 -6.49
CA LYS A 170 19.11 -11.88 -7.70
C LYS A 170 19.26 -13.27 -8.28
N GLU A 171 19.48 -14.27 -7.44
CA GLU A 171 19.69 -15.66 -7.86
C GLU A 171 18.37 -16.42 -8.13
N GLY A 172 17.22 -15.76 -8.00
CA GLY A 172 15.91 -16.32 -8.35
C GLY A 172 15.37 -17.35 -7.36
N TYR A 173 15.73 -17.28 -6.10
CA TYR A 173 15.20 -18.14 -5.04
C TYR A 173 13.66 -18.02 -4.90
N TYR A 174 13.11 -16.83 -5.14
CA TYR A 174 11.68 -16.54 -5.07
C TYR A 174 10.93 -16.77 -6.38
N HIS A 175 11.58 -17.24 -7.43
CA HIS A 175 10.91 -17.60 -8.68
C HIS A 175 10.07 -18.88 -8.52
N SER A 176 9.09 -19.05 -9.37
CA SER A 176 8.34 -20.29 -9.48
C SER A 176 8.46 -20.81 -10.93
N PRO A 177 9.17 -21.92 -11.15
CA PRO A 177 9.97 -22.70 -10.20
C PRO A 177 11.22 -21.95 -9.69
N ARG A 178 11.72 -22.30 -8.51
CA ARG A 178 12.94 -21.73 -7.96
C ARG A 178 14.14 -22.04 -8.83
N LYS A 179 15.00 -21.04 -9.08
CA LYS A 179 16.24 -21.20 -9.84
C LYS A 179 17.42 -21.70 -8.99
N ILE A 180 17.34 -21.50 -7.68
CA ILE A 180 18.38 -21.85 -6.70
C ILE A 180 17.73 -22.36 -5.40
N ASP A 181 18.38 -23.27 -4.72
CA ASP A 181 17.96 -23.75 -3.40
C ASP A 181 18.66 -23.00 -2.23
N LEU A 182 18.22 -23.27 -1.00
CA LEU A 182 18.75 -22.61 0.18
C LEU A 182 20.20 -23.00 0.48
N LYS A 183 20.61 -24.27 0.15
CA LYS A 183 22.00 -24.73 0.36
C LYS A 183 22.96 -24.02 -0.59
N GLN A 184 22.56 -23.81 -1.83
CA GLN A 184 23.33 -23.08 -2.81
C GLN A 184 23.43 -21.59 -2.43
N LEU A 185 22.34 -20.97 -1.96
CA LEU A 185 22.37 -19.60 -1.44
C LEU A 185 23.31 -19.45 -0.23
N ALA A 186 23.30 -20.39 0.72
CA ALA A 186 24.20 -20.40 1.87
C ALA A 186 25.68 -20.43 1.43
N LYS A 187 26.02 -21.26 0.44
CA LYS A 187 27.37 -21.29 -0.14
C LYS A 187 27.77 -19.95 -0.77
N LEU A 188 26.87 -19.35 -1.57
CA LEU A 188 27.14 -18.07 -2.24
C LEU A 188 27.26 -16.91 -1.25
N SER A 189 26.45 -16.91 -0.21
CA SER A 189 26.46 -15.87 0.82
C SER A 189 27.61 -16.02 1.84
N LYS A 190 28.32 -17.14 1.85
CA LYS A 190 29.30 -17.54 2.87
C LYS A 190 28.70 -17.52 4.30
N LEU A 191 27.40 -17.74 4.41
CA LEU A 191 26.70 -17.85 5.69
C LEU A 191 26.43 -19.32 6.03
N SER A 192 26.37 -19.63 7.33
CA SER A 192 25.97 -20.96 7.79
C SER A 192 24.48 -21.21 7.48
N PHE A 193 24.10 -22.45 7.27
CA PHE A 193 22.72 -22.86 6.99
C PHE A 193 21.76 -22.62 8.18
N SER A 194 22.29 -22.43 9.37
CA SER A 194 21.58 -22.34 10.65
C SER A 194 21.54 -20.91 11.24
N THR A 195 21.85 -19.92 10.43
CA THR A 195 21.84 -18.51 10.90
C THR A 195 20.60 -17.78 10.45
#